data_85bc9685a190a85db953f14193081c19
#
_entry.id   85bc9685a190a85db953f14193081c19
#
_cell.length_a   1.000
_cell.length_b   1.000
_cell.length_c   1.000
_cell.angle_alpha   90.00
_cell.angle_beta   90.00
_cell.angle_gamma   90.00
#
_symmetry.space_group_name_H-M   'P 1'
#
loop_
_entity.id
_entity.type
_entity.pdbx_description
1 polymer ?
#
loop_
_entity_poly.entity_id
_entity_poly.type
_entity_poly.pdbx_seq_one_letter_code
_entity_poly.pdbx_strand_id
1 'polypeptide(L)'
;MLYIKSSNIGDIMKKILLILALMSSAFVAAQERPFQAFFGIKTENPLAVVSALDSFSNANCPGTSSVRLMQELFNGPEETTHTIIVTFPNKMSYLMWANNWTNCPAAGKFLNTMNEISEQTYQFMGMPLMGDGDPNADQVFQVFLMDVKDPASYAKAYSNLMSSGEQCAGSWALVAMGPGMNVERYGTHFAYCGFKDIDVYLDGYMSNVTPTKEYTDFIKKVSNIRELKAVNMSGVVKDWAPQQ
;
A
#
# COMPACT_ATOMS: atom_id res chain seq x y z
N MET A 1 -6.37 -37.46 -62.31
CA MET A 1 -5.01 -37.12 -61.89
C MET A 1 -5.06 -35.80 -61.15
N LEU A 2 -5.18 -35.88 -59.82
CA LEU A 2 -5.33 -34.67 -58.92
C LEU A 2 -3.94 -34.15 -58.60
N TYR A 3 -3.63 -32.94 -59.03
CA TYR A 3 -2.40 -32.22 -58.69
C TYR A 3 -2.58 -31.58 -57.31
N ILE A 4 -2.01 -32.18 -56.29
CA ILE A 4 -1.91 -31.56 -54.95
C ILE A 4 -0.79 -30.52 -55.02
N LYS A 5 -1.17 -29.26 -55.02
CA LYS A 5 -0.27 -28.11 -54.97
C LYS A 5 0.50 -28.16 -53.62
N SER A 6 1.78 -28.41 -53.68
CA SER A 6 2.69 -28.36 -52.52
C SER A 6 2.64 -26.96 -51.90
N SER A 7 1.75 -26.75 -50.95
CA SER A 7 1.76 -25.55 -50.14
C SER A 7 2.97 -25.58 -49.23
N ASN A 8 3.73 -24.53 -49.28
CA ASN A 8 5.02 -24.28 -48.66
C ASN A 8 4.99 -24.60 -47.15
N ILE A 9 5.44 -25.80 -46.77
CA ILE A 9 5.62 -26.24 -45.37
C ILE A 9 6.45 -25.23 -44.61
N GLY A 10 7.41 -24.56 -45.27
CA GLY A 10 8.23 -23.48 -44.68
C GLY A 10 7.43 -22.24 -44.24
N ASP A 11 6.36 -21.87 -44.96
CA ASP A 11 5.52 -20.72 -44.61
C ASP A 11 4.58 -21.05 -43.43
N ILE A 12 4.12 -22.29 -43.33
CA ILE A 12 3.33 -22.79 -42.22
C ILE A 12 4.19 -22.86 -40.96
N MET A 13 5.40 -23.37 -41.03
CA MET A 13 6.35 -23.39 -39.91
C MET A 13 6.73 -22.00 -39.46
N LYS A 14 6.95 -21.02 -40.36
CA LYS A 14 7.22 -19.63 -40.00
C LYS A 14 6.06 -18.96 -39.27
N LYS A 15 4.81 -19.23 -39.71
CA LYS A 15 3.60 -18.71 -39.04
C LYS A 15 3.38 -19.36 -37.68
N ILE A 16 3.65 -20.66 -37.54
CA ILE A 16 3.57 -21.35 -36.23
C ILE A 16 4.66 -20.84 -35.26
N LEU A 17 5.89 -20.63 -35.74
CA LEU A 17 6.97 -20.03 -34.96
C LEU A 17 6.65 -18.58 -34.53
N LEU A 18 6.01 -17.80 -35.40
CA LEU A 18 5.59 -16.42 -35.06
C LEU A 18 4.47 -16.39 -34.02
N ILE A 19 3.51 -17.33 -34.10
CA ILE A 19 2.43 -17.48 -33.12
C ILE A 19 2.97 -17.98 -31.79
N LEU A 20 3.93 -18.91 -31.76
CA LEU A 20 4.61 -19.37 -30.55
C LEU A 20 5.46 -18.26 -29.93
N ALA A 21 6.15 -17.42 -30.73
CA ALA A 21 6.89 -16.26 -30.23
C ALA A 21 5.96 -15.15 -29.67
N LEU A 22 4.78 -14.97 -30.26
CA LEU A 22 3.76 -14.05 -29.75
C LEU A 22 3.07 -14.59 -28.48
N MET A 23 2.91 -15.91 -28.35
CA MET A 23 2.39 -16.50 -27.11
C MET A 23 3.43 -16.50 -25.96
N SER A 24 4.72 -16.64 -26.26
CA SER A 24 5.77 -16.54 -25.25
C SER A 24 5.98 -15.13 -24.71
N SER A 25 5.64 -14.09 -25.48
CA SER A 25 5.64 -12.71 -25.00
C SER A 25 4.41 -12.34 -24.17
N ALA A 26 3.32 -13.16 -24.22
CA ALA A 26 2.14 -12.99 -23.38
C ALA A 26 2.28 -13.62 -21.98
N PHE A 27 3.29 -14.46 -21.74
CA PHE A 27 3.78 -14.80 -20.41
C PHE A 27 4.79 -13.73 -19.93
N VAL A 28 4.44 -12.47 -20.01
CA VAL A 28 4.92 -11.51 -19.01
C VAL A 28 4.33 -12.05 -17.71
N ALA A 29 5.17 -12.75 -16.92
CA ALA A 29 4.84 -13.15 -15.57
C ALA A 29 4.17 -11.93 -14.94
N ALA A 30 2.91 -12.06 -14.56
CA ALA A 30 2.21 -11.01 -13.86
C ALA A 30 3.11 -10.70 -12.68
N GLN A 31 3.82 -9.56 -12.76
CA GLN A 31 4.81 -9.20 -11.76
C GLN A 31 4.02 -9.14 -10.47
N GLU A 32 4.30 -10.09 -9.56
CA GLU A 32 3.58 -10.20 -8.31
C GLU A 32 3.79 -8.85 -7.60
N ARG A 33 2.71 -8.07 -7.52
CA ARG A 33 2.77 -6.75 -6.91
C ARG A 33 2.68 -6.92 -5.40
N PRO A 34 3.50 -6.20 -4.63
CA PRO A 34 3.31 -6.15 -3.19
C PRO A 34 1.95 -5.54 -2.88
N PHE A 35 1.36 -5.98 -1.79
CA PHE A 35 0.15 -5.39 -1.23
C PHE A 35 0.23 -5.38 0.28
N GLN A 36 -0.69 -4.67 0.92
CA GLN A 36 -0.65 -4.42 2.35
C GLN A 36 -1.99 -4.75 2.99
N ALA A 37 -1.96 -5.17 4.25
CA ALA A 37 -3.12 -5.19 5.11
C ALA A 37 -2.92 -4.17 6.23
N PHE A 38 -3.98 -3.41 6.50
CA PHE A 38 -4.02 -2.35 7.49
C PHE A 38 -4.99 -2.73 8.59
N PHE A 39 -4.56 -2.62 9.84
CA PHE A 39 -5.37 -2.88 11.02
C PHE A 39 -5.29 -1.67 11.93
N GLY A 40 -6.35 -0.87 11.96
CA GLY A 40 -6.50 0.24 12.91
C GLY A 40 -6.88 -0.31 14.27
N ILE A 41 -6.23 0.17 15.31
CA ILE A 41 -6.51 -0.18 16.69
C ILE A 41 -6.62 1.06 17.57
N LYS A 42 -7.46 0.96 18.60
CA LYS A 42 -7.52 1.88 19.72
C LYS A 42 -6.88 1.18 20.92
N THR A 43 -5.87 1.79 21.51
CA THR A 43 -5.19 1.27 22.69
C THR A 43 -4.78 2.40 23.63
N GLU A 44 -4.85 2.15 24.93
CA GLU A 44 -4.31 3.02 25.97
C GLU A 44 -2.89 2.59 26.40
N ASN A 45 -2.43 1.43 25.91
CA ASN A 45 -1.13 0.86 26.26
C ASN A 45 -0.29 0.49 25.02
N PRO A 46 0.29 1.48 24.32
CA PRO A 46 1.08 1.22 23.11
C PRO A 46 2.32 0.35 23.36
N LEU A 47 2.92 0.41 24.53
CA LEU A 47 4.06 -0.44 24.86
C LEU A 47 3.69 -1.92 24.96
N ALA A 48 2.47 -2.24 25.41
CA ALA A 48 1.97 -3.62 25.40
C ALA A 48 1.77 -4.12 23.96
N VAL A 49 1.31 -3.27 23.04
CA VAL A 49 1.21 -3.60 21.60
C VAL A 49 2.59 -3.90 21.03
N VAL A 50 3.59 -3.05 21.29
CA VAL A 50 4.98 -3.31 20.84
C VAL A 50 5.49 -4.65 21.40
N SER A 51 5.26 -4.93 22.69
CA SER A 51 5.70 -6.17 23.32
C SER A 51 5.00 -7.41 22.74
N ALA A 52 3.72 -7.31 22.39
CA ALA A 52 2.96 -8.36 21.72
C ALA A 52 3.51 -8.64 20.31
N LEU A 53 3.77 -7.61 19.53
CA LEU A 53 4.38 -7.70 18.20
C LEU A 53 5.82 -8.25 18.27
N ASP A 54 6.63 -7.83 19.24
CA ASP A 54 7.98 -8.39 19.48
C ASP A 54 7.90 -9.91 19.77
N SER A 55 6.99 -10.30 20.65
CA SER A 55 6.80 -11.71 21.02
C SER A 55 6.34 -12.54 19.82
N PHE A 56 5.44 -12.02 19.00
CA PHE A 56 4.96 -12.69 17.80
C PHE A 56 6.04 -12.76 16.71
N SER A 57 6.76 -11.67 16.48
CA SER A 57 7.86 -11.61 15.50
C SER A 57 9.01 -12.56 15.85
N ASN A 58 9.26 -12.83 17.13
CA ASN A 58 10.31 -13.75 17.58
C ASN A 58 9.86 -15.22 17.65
N ALA A 59 8.62 -15.53 17.31
CA ALA A 59 8.01 -16.85 17.56
C ALA A 59 8.24 -17.89 16.48
N ASN A 60 9.12 -17.67 15.50
CA ASN A 60 9.40 -18.61 14.40
C ASN A 60 8.16 -19.10 13.61
N CYS A 61 7.10 -18.29 13.53
CA CYS A 61 6.03 -18.56 12.58
C CYS A 61 6.55 -18.27 11.15
N PRO A 62 6.43 -19.24 10.21
CA PRO A 62 6.95 -19.03 8.86
C PRO A 62 6.28 -17.80 8.21
N GLY A 63 7.06 -16.94 7.57
CA GLY A 63 6.50 -15.81 6.84
C GLY A 63 7.56 -14.86 6.29
N THR A 64 7.21 -14.21 5.19
CA THR A 64 8.06 -13.24 4.50
C THR A 64 7.44 -11.84 4.49
N SER A 65 6.42 -11.60 5.32
CA SER A 65 5.80 -10.30 5.49
C SER A 65 6.55 -9.44 6.49
N SER A 66 6.69 -8.14 6.19
CA SER A 66 7.14 -7.15 7.17
C SER A 66 5.94 -6.56 7.90
N VAL A 67 6.17 -6.10 9.13
CA VAL A 67 5.17 -5.44 9.96
C VAL A 67 5.67 -4.07 10.36
N ARG A 68 4.82 -3.06 10.31
CA ARG A 68 5.08 -1.70 10.79
C ARG A 68 3.97 -1.29 11.75
N LEU A 69 4.33 -0.74 12.89
CA LEU A 69 3.40 -0.08 13.79
C LEU A 69 3.52 1.43 13.63
N MET A 70 2.39 2.07 13.32
CA MET A 70 2.26 3.51 13.22
C MET A 70 1.49 4.05 14.42
N GLN A 71 1.84 5.23 14.89
CA GLN A 71 1.01 6.04 15.81
C GLN A 71 0.27 7.09 15.00
N GLU A 72 -1.02 7.24 15.22
CA GLU A 72 -1.80 8.34 14.65
C GLU A 72 -1.52 9.62 15.42
N LEU A 73 -0.87 10.59 14.76
CA LEU A 73 -0.48 11.88 15.39
C LEU A 73 -1.61 12.89 15.26
N PHE A 74 -2.20 12.98 14.08
CA PHE A 74 -3.35 13.83 13.78
C PHE A 74 -4.30 13.09 12.84
N ASN A 75 -5.45 12.64 13.34
CA ASN A 75 -6.44 11.88 12.57
C ASN A 75 -7.88 12.39 12.78
N GLY A 76 -8.03 13.65 13.23
CA GLY A 76 -9.34 14.28 13.43
C GLY A 76 -10.19 13.58 14.50
N PRO A 77 -11.46 13.29 14.22
CA PRO A 77 -12.37 12.67 15.18
C PRO A 77 -12.26 11.14 15.24
N GLU A 78 -11.27 10.53 14.60
CA GLU A 78 -11.11 9.08 14.57
C GLU A 78 -10.59 8.56 15.91
N GLU A 79 -11.16 7.44 16.37
CA GLU A 79 -10.73 6.81 17.64
C GLU A 79 -9.48 5.95 17.51
N THR A 80 -9.06 5.66 16.29
CA THR A 80 -7.83 4.90 16.01
C THR A 80 -6.64 5.62 16.59
N THR A 81 -5.87 4.96 17.43
CA THR A 81 -4.64 5.50 18.01
C THR A 81 -3.39 5.00 17.30
N HIS A 82 -3.45 3.78 16.76
CA HIS A 82 -2.34 3.15 16.05
C HIS A 82 -2.84 2.33 14.86
N THR A 83 -1.98 2.17 13.88
CA THR A 83 -2.22 1.32 12.70
C THR A 83 -1.09 0.30 12.58
N ILE A 84 -1.44 -0.99 12.51
CA ILE A 84 -0.52 -2.07 12.17
C ILE A 84 -0.62 -2.29 10.67
N ILE A 85 0.51 -2.17 9.97
CA ILE A 85 0.62 -2.39 8.52
C ILE A 85 1.42 -3.67 8.29
N VAL A 86 0.81 -4.65 7.62
CA VAL A 86 1.48 -5.88 7.20
C VAL A 86 1.70 -5.81 5.69
N THR A 87 2.96 -5.83 5.26
CA THR A 87 3.32 -5.79 3.83
C THR A 87 3.66 -7.19 3.34
N PHE A 88 2.98 -7.61 2.29
CA PHE A 88 3.18 -8.89 1.61
C PHE A 88 3.87 -8.63 0.26
N PRO A 89 5.10 -9.14 0.05
CA PRO A 89 5.80 -8.97 -1.22
C PRO A 89 5.06 -9.67 -2.39
N ASN A 90 4.25 -10.69 -2.10
CA ASN A 90 3.50 -11.45 -3.10
C ASN A 90 2.34 -12.24 -2.48
N LYS A 91 1.56 -12.91 -3.34
CA LYS A 91 0.42 -13.75 -2.94
C LYS A 91 0.82 -14.89 -1.99
N MET A 92 1.98 -15.52 -2.23
CA MET A 92 2.41 -16.67 -1.40
C MET A 92 2.70 -16.23 0.02
N SER A 93 3.30 -15.06 0.22
CA SER A 93 3.53 -14.47 1.54
C SER A 93 2.23 -14.29 2.32
N TYR A 94 1.17 -13.82 1.66
CA TYR A 94 -0.16 -13.72 2.28
C TYR A 94 -0.73 -15.09 2.65
N LEU A 95 -0.63 -16.09 1.76
CA LEU A 95 -1.13 -17.43 2.04
C LEU A 95 -0.41 -18.07 3.23
N MET A 96 0.91 -17.89 3.34
CA MET A 96 1.69 -18.33 4.49
C MET A 96 1.25 -17.63 5.78
N TRP A 97 1.10 -16.31 5.72
CA TRP A 97 0.60 -15.51 6.84
C TRP A 97 -0.80 -15.96 7.27
N ALA A 98 -1.74 -16.13 6.34
CA ALA A 98 -3.09 -16.62 6.62
C ALA A 98 -3.08 -18.04 7.25
N ASN A 99 -2.18 -18.93 6.77
CA ASN A 99 -2.01 -20.27 7.33
C ASN A 99 -1.50 -20.24 8.78
N ASN A 100 -0.69 -19.26 9.15
CA ASN A 100 -0.16 -19.12 10.52
C ASN A 100 -1.26 -18.87 11.54
N TRP A 101 -2.34 -18.18 11.19
CA TRP A 101 -3.47 -17.94 12.11
C TRP A 101 -4.13 -19.22 12.61
N THR A 102 -4.05 -20.30 11.83
CA THR A 102 -4.64 -21.60 12.19
C THR A 102 -3.60 -22.61 12.69
N ASN A 103 -2.34 -22.47 12.28
CA ASN A 103 -1.33 -23.52 12.49
C ASN A 103 -0.13 -23.07 13.35
N CYS A 104 0.01 -21.79 13.68
CA CYS A 104 1.06 -21.32 14.58
C CYS A 104 0.46 -20.93 15.94
N PRO A 105 0.81 -21.62 17.04
CA PRO A 105 0.28 -21.31 18.37
C PRO A 105 0.57 -19.89 18.84
N ALA A 106 1.68 -19.28 18.37
CA ALA A 106 2.03 -17.91 18.73
C ALA A 106 1.06 -16.89 18.09
N ALA A 107 0.47 -17.19 16.93
CA ALA A 107 -0.55 -16.33 16.31
C ALA A 107 -1.82 -16.27 17.18
N GLY A 108 -2.28 -17.42 17.69
CA GLY A 108 -3.42 -17.48 18.61
C GLY A 108 -3.14 -16.70 19.93
N LYS A 109 -1.92 -16.86 20.49
CA LYS A 109 -1.52 -16.09 21.66
C LYS A 109 -1.48 -14.59 21.39
N PHE A 110 -0.93 -14.18 20.24
CA PHE A 110 -0.89 -12.77 19.82
C PHE A 110 -2.30 -12.19 19.71
N LEU A 111 -3.24 -12.88 19.02
CA LEU A 111 -4.62 -12.42 18.90
C LEU A 111 -5.31 -12.26 20.25
N ASN A 112 -5.15 -13.22 21.15
CA ASN A 112 -5.74 -13.14 22.49
C ASN A 112 -5.17 -11.93 23.25
N THR A 113 -3.84 -11.72 23.19
CA THR A 113 -3.20 -10.57 23.82
C THR A 113 -3.72 -9.25 23.21
N MET A 114 -3.80 -9.15 21.88
CA MET A 114 -4.30 -7.94 21.22
C MET A 114 -5.75 -7.63 21.59
N ASN A 115 -6.61 -8.64 21.71
CA ASN A 115 -8.00 -8.47 22.14
C ASN A 115 -8.13 -7.97 23.60
N GLU A 116 -7.13 -8.22 24.45
CA GLU A 116 -7.11 -7.76 25.84
C GLU A 116 -6.62 -6.31 25.96
N ILE A 117 -5.70 -5.87 25.07
CA ILE A 117 -5.00 -4.58 25.19
C ILE A 117 -5.43 -3.54 24.16
N SER A 118 -6.28 -3.90 23.19
CA SER A 118 -6.73 -3.00 22.12
C SER A 118 -8.10 -3.36 21.59
N GLU A 119 -8.74 -2.38 20.96
CA GLU A 119 -9.98 -2.56 20.19
C GLU A 119 -9.68 -2.31 18.70
N GLN A 120 -10.10 -3.21 17.82
CA GLN A 120 -9.96 -3.02 16.38
C GLN A 120 -10.98 -2.00 15.89
N THR A 121 -10.51 -0.94 15.22
CA THR A 121 -11.34 0.14 14.70
C THR A 121 -11.65 -0.03 13.21
N TYR A 122 -10.69 -0.54 12.43
CA TYR A 122 -10.87 -0.90 11.02
C TYR A 122 -9.89 -1.98 10.58
N GLN A 123 -10.17 -2.59 9.43
CA GLN A 123 -9.20 -3.40 8.71
C GLN A 123 -9.50 -3.34 7.21
N PHE A 124 -8.48 -3.30 6.39
CA PHE A 124 -8.63 -3.38 4.94
C PHE A 124 -7.34 -3.83 4.25
N MET A 125 -7.48 -4.25 2.99
CA MET A 125 -6.34 -4.51 2.09
C MET A 125 -6.10 -3.29 1.22
N GLY A 126 -4.82 -2.93 1.01
CA GLY A 126 -4.41 -1.85 0.11
C GLY A 126 -3.46 -2.37 -0.97
N MET A 127 -3.65 -1.90 -2.20
CA MET A 127 -2.78 -2.21 -3.32
C MET A 127 -2.11 -0.93 -3.82
N PRO A 128 -0.78 -0.79 -3.70
CA PRO A 128 -0.06 0.31 -4.31
C PRO A 128 -0.24 0.32 -5.83
N LEU A 129 -0.71 1.44 -6.37
CA LEU A 129 -0.89 1.65 -7.81
C LEU A 129 0.35 2.25 -8.43
N MET A 130 0.97 3.18 -7.72
CA MET A 130 2.23 3.84 -8.07
C MET A 130 2.88 4.42 -6.82
N GLY A 131 4.17 4.68 -6.90
CA GLY A 131 4.94 5.29 -5.81
C GLY A 131 6.40 5.40 -6.19
N ASP A 132 7.16 6.12 -5.39
CA ASP A 132 8.61 6.27 -5.50
C ASP A 132 9.22 6.54 -4.11
N GLY A 133 10.55 6.38 -4.01
CA GLY A 133 11.28 6.50 -2.76
C GLY A 133 11.21 5.25 -1.87
N ASP A 134 11.97 5.28 -0.77
CA ASP A 134 12.00 4.21 0.22
C ASP A 134 11.18 4.60 1.46
N PRO A 135 10.00 4.01 1.70
CA PRO A 135 9.20 4.32 2.87
C PRO A 135 9.85 3.90 4.20
N ASN A 136 10.92 3.09 4.17
CA ASN A 136 11.66 2.73 5.39
C ASN A 136 12.63 3.83 5.83
N ALA A 137 12.95 4.77 4.95
CA ALA A 137 13.75 5.95 5.28
C ALA A 137 12.93 7.05 5.99
N ASP A 138 11.59 6.97 5.93
CA ASP A 138 10.69 7.97 6.45
C ASP A 138 10.15 7.59 7.84
N GLN A 139 9.99 8.58 8.72
CA GLN A 139 9.47 8.39 10.07
C GLN A 139 8.08 9.03 10.27
N VAL A 140 7.69 9.94 9.40
CA VAL A 140 6.38 10.62 9.45
C VAL A 140 5.72 10.55 8.08
N PHE A 141 4.41 10.34 8.07
CA PHE A 141 3.62 10.23 6.85
C PHE A 141 2.38 11.12 6.93
N GLN A 142 2.21 11.99 5.94
CA GLN A 142 0.95 12.66 5.71
C GLN A 142 0.10 11.82 4.75
N VAL A 143 -1.13 11.50 5.15
CA VAL A 143 -2.02 10.58 4.42
C VAL A 143 -3.28 11.32 4.00
N PHE A 144 -3.62 11.23 2.72
CA PHE A 144 -4.80 11.83 2.10
C PHE A 144 -5.80 10.74 1.75
N LEU A 145 -6.87 10.63 2.50
CA LEU A 145 -7.97 9.70 2.22
C LEU A 145 -8.95 10.34 1.23
N MET A 146 -9.38 9.60 0.21
CA MET A 146 -10.20 10.19 -0.83
C MET A 146 -11.12 9.17 -1.52
N ASP A 147 -12.28 9.65 -1.96
CA ASP A 147 -13.12 8.94 -2.92
C ASP A 147 -12.78 9.39 -4.34
N VAL A 148 -12.38 8.45 -5.19
CA VAL A 148 -11.96 8.70 -6.58
C VAL A 148 -12.97 8.07 -7.53
N LYS A 149 -13.69 8.89 -8.29
CA LYS A 149 -14.73 8.48 -9.24
C LYS A 149 -14.17 8.01 -10.58
N ASP A 150 -13.02 8.54 -11.00
CA ASP A 150 -12.28 8.14 -12.21
C ASP A 150 -10.82 7.84 -11.85
N PRO A 151 -10.52 6.58 -11.46
CA PRO A 151 -9.17 6.19 -11.03
C PRO A 151 -8.09 6.39 -12.10
N ALA A 152 -8.42 6.16 -13.38
CA ALA A 152 -7.44 6.28 -14.47
C ALA A 152 -7.02 7.73 -14.70
N SER A 153 -7.97 8.65 -14.77
CA SER A 153 -7.70 10.09 -14.92
C SER A 153 -7.01 10.65 -13.68
N TYR A 154 -7.41 10.21 -12.48
CA TYR A 154 -6.77 10.62 -11.24
C TYR A 154 -5.31 10.15 -11.17
N ALA A 155 -5.04 8.87 -11.43
CA ALA A 155 -3.69 8.31 -11.42
C ALA A 155 -2.76 9.06 -12.40
N LYS A 156 -3.24 9.37 -13.59
CA LYS A 156 -2.49 10.17 -14.58
C LYS A 156 -2.18 11.58 -14.07
N ALA A 157 -3.17 12.27 -13.49
CA ALA A 157 -2.98 13.61 -12.94
C ALA A 157 -2.01 13.60 -11.76
N TYR A 158 -2.13 12.61 -10.86
CA TYR A 158 -1.25 12.42 -9.71
C TYR A 158 0.19 12.11 -10.12
N SER A 159 0.39 11.20 -11.09
CA SER A 159 1.71 10.93 -11.66
C SER A 159 2.38 12.18 -12.22
N ASN A 160 1.64 13.02 -12.94
CA ASN A 160 2.18 14.29 -13.47
C ASN A 160 2.57 15.26 -12.34
N LEU A 161 1.79 15.35 -11.27
CA LEU A 161 2.11 16.15 -10.08
C LEU A 161 3.41 15.66 -9.43
N MET A 162 3.50 14.35 -9.16
CA MET A 162 4.65 13.78 -8.47
C MET A 162 5.94 13.82 -9.32
N SER A 163 5.81 13.80 -10.65
CA SER A 163 6.96 13.94 -11.57
C SER A 163 7.60 15.33 -11.56
N SER A 164 6.95 16.35 -10.99
CA SER A 164 7.55 17.67 -10.80
C SER A 164 8.61 17.72 -9.70
N GLY A 165 8.70 16.69 -8.85
CA GLY A 165 9.76 16.49 -7.86
C GLY A 165 9.68 17.33 -6.59
N GLU A 166 8.70 18.22 -6.47
CA GLU A 166 8.64 19.19 -5.35
C GLU A 166 7.51 18.93 -4.35
N GLN A 167 6.79 17.81 -4.47
CA GLN A 167 5.53 17.62 -3.74
C GLN A 167 5.67 16.82 -2.44
N CYS A 168 6.67 15.95 -2.35
CA CYS A 168 6.97 15.15 -1.16
C CYS A 168 8.48 15.16 -0.92
N ALA A 169 8.89 15.37 0.33
CA ALA A 169 10.31 15.39 0.70
C ALA A 169 10.93 13.97 0.79
N GLY A 170 10.10 12.94 0.99
CA GLY A 170 10.49 11.55 1.07
C GLY A 170 9.71 10.67 0.09
N SER A 171 9.43 9.44 0.49
CA SER A 171 8.67 8.50 -0.31
C SER A 171 7.21 8.94 -0.51
N TRP A 172 6.60 8.46 -1.57
CA TRP A 172 5.18 8.69 -1.83
C TRP A 172 4.54 7.49 -2.52
N ALA A 173 3.25 7.31 -2.31
CA ALA A 173 2.47 6.37 -3.10
C ALA A 173 1.00 6.79 -3.23
N LEU A 174 0.36 6.25 -4.27
CA LEU A 174 -1.09 6.19 -4.43
C LEU A 174 -1.51 4.73 -4.25
N VAL A 175 -2.44 4.49 -3.35
CA VAL A 175 -2.91 3.15 -2.98
C VAL A 175 -4.41 3.03 -3.20
N ALA A 176 -4.84 1.99 -3.90
CA ALA A 176 -6.25 1.62 -3.97
C ALA A 176 -6.62 0.83 -2.70
N MET A 177 -7.70 1.25 -2.04
CA MET A 177 -8.26 0.54 -0.90
C MET A 177 -9.19 -0.57 -1.39
N GLY A 178 -9.01 -1.77 -0.86
CA GLY A 178 -9.71 -2.98 -1.26
C GLY A 178 -10.68 -3.51 -0.20
N PRO A 179 -10.87 -4.84 -0.14
CA PRO A 179 -11.77 -5.48 0.80
C PRO A 179 -11.56 -5.04 2.25
N GLY A 180 -12.65 -4.86 2.98
CA GLY A 180 -12.67 -4.45 4.38
C GLY A 180 -12.84 -2.94 4.60
N MET A 181 -12.62 -2.11 3.57
CA MET A 181 -12.74 -0.66 3.70
C MET A 181 -14.21 -0.19 3.72
N ASN A 182 -14.52 0.71 4.63
CA ASN A 182 -15.76 1.50 4.59
C ASN A 182 -15.59 2.66 3.60
N VAL A 183 -16.02 2.44 2.35
CA VAL A 183 -15.85 3.39 1.25
C VAL A 183 -16.58 4.71 1.49
N GLU A 184 -17.75 4.70 2.13
CA GLU A 184 -18.51 5.91 2.44
C GLU A 184 -17.73 6.83 3.37
N ARG A 185 -17.08 6.26 4.39
CA ARG A 185 -16.33 7.00 5.41
C ARG A 185 -14.94 7.43 4.92
N TYR A 186 -14.20 6.51 4.30
CA TYR A 186 -12.76 6.70 4.02
C TYR A 186 -12.44 6.88 2.54
N GLY A 187 -13.40 6.58 1.65
CA GLY A 187 -13.22 6.63 0.20
C GLY A 187 -12.63 5.34 -0.38
N THR A 188 -12.16 5.43 -1.61
CA THR A 188 -11.67 4.30 -2.42
C THR A 188 -10.14 4.25 -2.54
N HIS A 189 -9.46 5.36 -2.25
CA HIS A 189 -8.01 5.49 -2.38
C HIS A 189 -7.42 6.31 -1.24
N PHE A 190 -6.15 6.08 -0.98
CA PHE A 190 -5.35 7.05 -0.26
C PHE A 190 -4.02 7.31 -0.99
N ALA A 191 -3.49 8.52 -0.77
CA ALA A 191 -2.13 8.86 -1.15
C ALA A 191 -1.36 9.25 0.11
N TYR A 192 -0.05 9.07 0.12
CA TYR A 192 0.78 9.56 1.20
C TYR A 192 2.04 10.24 0.69
N CYS A 193 2.55 11.16 1.51
CA CYS A 193 3.90 11.70 1.46
C CYS A 193 4.64 11.33 2.74
N GLY A 194 5.81 10.73 2.58
CA GLY A 194 6.75 10.44 3.66
C GLY A 194 7.70 11.59 3.93
N PHE A 195 8.16 11.68 5.18
CA PHE A 195 9.14 12.66 5.65
C PHE A 195 10.11 11.97 6.58
N LYS A 196 11.38 12.32 6.46
CA LYS A 196 12.45 11.75 7.29
C LYS A 196 12.14 11.85 8.78
N ASP A 197 11.59 12.98 9.21
CA ASP A 197 11.21 13.27 10.59
C ASP A 197 10.17 14.41 10.63
N ILE A 198 9.72 14.74 11.85
CA ILE A 198 8.72 15.78 12.09
C ILE A 198 9.26 17.18 11.77
N ASP A 199 10.56 17.44 11.94
CA ASP A 199 11.17 18.74 11.66
C ASP A 199 11.11 19.04 10.17
N VAL A 200 11.47 18.06 9.32
CA VAL A 200 11.35 18.17 7.85
C VAL A 200 9.91 18.42 7.43
N TYR A 201 8.93 17.75 8.06
CA TYR A 201 7.51 18.01 7.80
C TYR A 201 7.12 19.45 8.17
N LEU A 202 7.47 19.89 9.37
CA LEU A 202 7.10 21.21 9.88
C LEU A 202 7.76 22.35 9.08
N ASP A 203 9.01 22.20 8.68
CA ASP A 203 9.71 23.15 7.81
C ASP A 203 8.98 23.33 6.47
N GLY A 204 8.56 22.21 5.84
CA GLY A 204 7.75 22.21 4.64
C GLY A 204 6.37 22.83 4.84
N TYR A 205 5.69 22.48 5.93
CA TYR A 205 4.36 22.99 6.25
C TYR A 205 4.35 24.51 6.52
N MET A 206 5.35 25.01 7.25
CA MET A 206 5.45 26.44 7.59
C MET A 206 5.97 27.30 6.43
N SER A 207 6.78 26.75 5.54
CA SER A 207 7.35 27.50 4.40
C SER A 207 6.43 27.51 3.18
N ASN A 208 5.59 26.50 2.99
CA ASN A 208 4.70 26.38 1.82
C ASN A 208 3.34 27.04 2.03
N VAL A 209 3.35 28.34 2.35
CA VAL A 209 2.10 29.12 2.54
C VAL A 209 1.35 29.33 1.21
N THR A 210 2.04 29.26 0.07
CA THR A 210 1.45 29.43 -1.26
C THR A 210 1.55 28.13 -2.06
N PRO A 211 0.42 27.56 -2.49
CA PRO A 211 0.43 26.36 -3.32
C PRO A 211 1.21 26.59 -4.63
N THR A 212 2.01 25.60 -5.04
CA THR A 212 2.71 25.64 -6.33
C THR A 212 1.72 25.67 -7.49
N LYS A 213 2.18 26.12 -8.65
CA LYS A 213 1.36 26.12 -9.87
C LYS A 213 0.94 24.70 -10.24
N GLU A 214 1.86 23.74 -10.11
CA GLU A 214 1.67 22.32 -10.39
C GLU A 214 0.58 21.72 -9.49
N TYR A 215 0.62 22.03 -8.21
CA TYR A 215 -0.42 21.60 -7.24
C TYR A 215 -1.77 22.24 -7.55
N THR A 216 -1.78 23.55 -7.87
CA THR A 216 -3.01 24.27 -8.24
C THR A 216 -3.64 23.69 -9.51
N ASP A 217 -2.84 23.40 -10.52
CA ASP A 217 -3.30 22.78 -11.77
C ASP A 217 -3.80 21.34 -11.54
N PHE A 218 -3.14 20.58 -10.67
CA PHE A 218 -3.59 19.27 -10.25
C PHE A 218 -4.98 19.34 -9.59
N ILE A 219 -5.16 20.20 -8.58
CA ILE A 219 -6.45 20.34 -7.88
C ILE A 219 -7.57 20.67 -8.87
N LYS A 220 -7.34 21.59 -9.83
CA LYS A 220 -8.33 21.94 -10.88
C LYS A 220 -8.70 20.72 -11.73
N LYS A 221 -7.72 19.88 -12.10
CA LYS A 221 -7.96 18.68 -12.93
C LYS A 221 -8.75 17.60 -12.21
N VAL A 222 -8.56 17.47 -10.89
CA VAL A 222 -9.17 16.35 -10.12
C VAL A 222 -10.41 16.77 -9.35
N SER A 223 -10.79 18.06 -9.32
CA SER A 223 -11.89 18.59 -8.51
C SER A 223 -13.24 17.88 -8.73
N ASN A 224 -13.52 17.43 -9.95
CA ASN A 224 -14.78 16.77 -10.32
C ASN A 224 -14.74 15.22 -10.17
N ILE A 225 -13.54 14.66 -10.04
CA ILE A 225 -13.32 13.21 -10.00
C ILE A 225 -12.77 12.72 -8.67
N ARG A 226 -12.50 13.61 -7.71
CA ARG A 226 -12.01 13.28 -6.37
C ARG A 226 -12.77 14.07 -5.31
N GLU A 227 -13.16 13.39 -4.25
CA GLU A 227 -13.61 13.98 -2.98
C GLU A 227 -12.58 13.66 -1.89
N LEU A 228 -11.98 14.66 -1.27
CA LEU A 228 -11.08 14.47 -0.14
C LEU A 228 -11.92 14.18 1.12
N LYS A 229 -11.69 13.04 1.75
CA LYS A 229 -12.40 12.60 2.96
C LYS A 229 -11.68 13.05 4.24
N ALA A 230 -10.36 12.88 4.28
CA ALA A 230 -9.55 13.30 5.42
C ALA A 230 -8.09 13.54 5.01
N VAL A 231 -7.38 14.29 5.84
CA VAL A 231 -5.93 14.42 5.82
C VAL A 231 -5.43 14.08 7.21
N ASN A 232 -4.67 13.01 7.31
CA ASN A 232 -4.15 12.48 8.56
C ASN A 232 -2.62 12.57 8.60
N MET A 233 -2.06 12.45 9.78
CA MET A 233 -0.61 12.31 9.98
C MET A 233 -0.34 11.16 10.91
N SER A 234 0.62 10.31 10.54
CA SER A 234 1.05 9.17 11.34
C SER A 234 2.57 9.15 11.46
N GLY A 235 3.06 8.68 12.59
CA GLY A 235 4.50 8.49 12.86
C GLY A 235 4.85 7.02 13.04
N VAL A 236 6.05 6.60 12.62
CA VAL A 236 6.54 5.23 12.81
C VAL A 236 6.89 5.02 14.29
N VAL A 237 6.33 3.98 14.89
CA VAL A 237 6.71 3.51 16.24
C VAL A 237 7.82 2.48 16.13
N LYS A 238 7.61 1.45 15.29
CA LYS A 238 8.58 0.35 15.11
C LYS A 238 8.30 -0.45 13.85
N ASP A 239 9.38 -0.97 13.28
CA ASP A 239 9.36 -1.91 12.16
C ASP A 239 9.89 -3.29 12.60
N TRP A 240 9.27 -4.33 12.03
CA TRP A 240 9.72 -5.72 12.13
C TRP A 240 10.00 -6.25 10.72
N ALA A 241 11.23 -6.63 10.47
CA ALA A 241 11.64 -7.24 9.20
C ALA A 241 10.96 -8.62 9.01
N PRO A 242 10.84 -9.10 7.77
CA PRO A 242 10.38 -10.46 7.51
C PRO A 242 11.24 -11.49 8.24
N GLN A 243 10.62 -12.51 8.82
CA GLN A 243 11.34 -13.65 9.34
C GLN A 243 11.86 -14.49 8.16
N GLN A 244 13.13 -14.86 8.21
CA GLN A 244 13.78 -15.70 7.19
C GLN A 244 13.52 -17.17 7.46
#